data_e1e4a14ee97a7aff6e59897fb75257e9
#
_entry.id   e1e4a14ee97a7aff6e59897fb75257e9
#
_cell.length_a   1.000
_cell.length_b   1.000
_cell.length_c   1.000
_cell.angle_alpha   90.00
_cell.angle_beta   90.00
_cell.angle_gamma   90.00
#
_symmetry.space_group_name_H-M   'P 1'
#
loop_
_entity.id
_entity.type
_entity.pdbx_description
1 polymer ?
#
loop_
_entity_poly.entity_id
_entity_poly.type
_entity_poly.pdbx_seq_one_letter_code
_entity_poly.pdbx_strand_id
1 'polypeptide(L)'
;MNFNYHYYKKLAKPIYISVFLLLLGVMVGAKLGFTSLVPNIKGATRWIHLGPLSIQPSELSKYAIVIALATLMDKRKSKIVDFKSGVLVYLGVGAFMAILVLLQNSLSVTIIIMAVTLIMIYVAGGKFSHVFTVGVMGVIGAIGYIFSTSFRRARFLNFLDPWQDATDVGYQLIHSLYAIGSGGFFGVGLGQSKQKALYIPEPYNDFIFSIIIEETGFLGGMLIISLFLVLIAAGINVAIKAKDMYGRLLATGIISVVAIQLIINVAVVTGSMPVTGIPMPFISYGGTSMVFIMAAMGIVLNIAKVSKAVENK
;
A
#
# COMPACT_ATOMS: atom_id res chain seq x y z
N MET A 1 -20.55 5.68 2.95
CA MET A 1 -21.00 6.20 4.25
C MET A 1 -22.36 5.64 4.72
N ASN A 2 -23.31 5.37 3.84
CA ASN A 2 -24.65 4.89 4.22
C ASN A 2 -24.75 3.36 4.40
N PHE A 3 -23.75 2.63 3.96
CA PHE A 3 -23.71 1.18 4.06
C PHE A 3 -23.08 0.77 5.38
N ASN A 4 -23.80 0.02 6.23
CA ASN A 4 -23.30 -0.38 7.55
C ASN A 4 -22.07 -1.28 7.38
N TYR A 5 -20.96 -0.94 8.03
CA TYR A 5 -19.69 -1.68 7.91
C TYR A 5 -19.80 -3.16 8.32
N HIS A 6 -20.78 -3.54 9.14
CA HIS A 6 -21.02 -4.95 9.50
C HIS A 6 -21.40 -5.85 8.31
N TYR A 7 -21.91 -5.29 7.21
CA TYR A 7 -22.19 -6.09 6.02
C TYR A 7 -20.91 -6.65 5.39
N TYR A 8 -19.80 -5.92 5.48
CA TYR A 8 -18.51 -6.42 5.00
C TYR A 8 -18.03 -7.66 5.73
N LYS A 9 -18.47 -7.89 6.98
CA LYS A 9 -18.19 -9.12 7.71
C LYS A 9 -18.81 -10.35 7.04
N LYS A 10 -20.01 -10.22 6.47
CA LYS A 10 -20.67 -11.30 5.69
C LYS A 10 -20.00 -11.49 4.34
N LEU A 11 -19.53 -10.41 3.74
CA LEU A 11 -18.88 -10.40 2.42
C LEU A 11 -17.37 -10.71 2.47
N ALA A 12 -16.77 -10.84 3.65
CA ALA A 12 -15.32 -11.02 3.81
C ALA A 12 -14.78 -12.23 3.04
N LYS A 13 -15.45 -13.39 3.16
CA LYS A 13 -15.04 -14.61 2.44
C LYS A 13 -15.19 -14.49 0.92
N PRO A 14 -16.34 -14.07 0.36
CA PRO A 14 -16.47 -13.88 -1.08
C PRO A 14 -15.50 -12.82 -1.62
N ILE A 15 -15.30 -11.67 -0.93
CA ILE A 15 -14.33 -10.65 -1.34
C ILE A 15 -12.91 -11.25 -1.40
N TYR A 16 -12.48 -11.95 -0.35
CA TYR A 16 -11.15 -12.57 -0.30
C TYR A 16 -10.96 -13.57 -1.43
N ILE A 17 -11.94 -14.45 -1.68
CA ILE A 17 -11.90 -15.46 -2.75
C ILE A 17 -11.90 -14.80 -4.12
N SER A 18 -12.74 -13.78 -4.34
CA SER A 18 -12.79 -13.08 -5.64
C SER A 18 -11.45 -12.42 -5.97
N VAL A 19 -10.83 -11.74 -4.99
CA VAL A 19 -9.51 -11.11 -5.19
C VAL A 19 -8.43 -12.16 -5.41
N PHE A 20 -8.47 -13.27 -4.69
CA PHE A 20 -7.59 -14.41 -4.90
C PHE A 20 -7.71 -14.95 -6.33
N LEU A 21 -8.93 -15.14 -6.82
CA LEU A 21 -9.16 -15.62 -8.20
C LEU A 21 -8.69 -14.60 -9.25
N LEU A 22 -8.86 -13.29 -9.00
CA LEU A 22 -8.33 -12.24 -9.88
C LEU A 22 -6.81 -12.27 -9.94
N LEU A 23 -6.12 -12.44 -8.81
CA LEU A 23 -4.66 -12.57 -8.77
C LEU A 23 -4.19 -13.83 -9.51
N LEU A 24 -4.87 -14.96 -9.31
CA LEU A 24 -4.59 -16.19 -10.07
C LEU A 24 -4.85 -15.98 -11.56
N GLY A 25 -5.94 -15.31 -11.93
CA GLY A 25 -6.29 -15.03 -13.32
C GLY A 25 -5.20 -14.22 -14.03
N VAL A 26 -4.61 -13.23 -13.35
CA VAL A 26 -3.44 -12.49 -13.88
C VAL A 26 -2.25 -13.42 -14.11
N MET A 27 -1.93 -14.30 -13.15
CA MET A 27 -0.80 -15.22 -13.30
C MET A 27 -1.01 -16.24 -14.43
N VAL A 28 -2.21 -16.81 -14.52
CA VAL A 28 -2.57 -17.79 -15.56
C VAL A 28 -2.63 -17.11 -16.92
N GLY A 29 -3.26 -15.95 -17.02
CA GLY A 29 -3.37 -15.16 -18.25
C GLY A 29 -2.00 -14.76 -18.81
N ALA A 30 -1.07 -14.40 -17.92
CA ALA A 30 0.31 -14.11 -18.29
C ALA A 30 1.04 -15.33 -18.86
N LYS A 31 0.86 -16.51 -18.26
CA LYS A 31 1.47 -17.77 -18.74
C LYS A 31 0.86 -18.28 -20.05
N LEU A 32 -0.44 -18.08 -20.24
CA LEU A 32 -1.16 -18.49 -21.45
C LEU A 32 -1.03 -17.49 -22.60
N GLY A 33 -0.34 -16.35 -22.40
CA GLY A 33 -0.09 -15.36 -23.45
C GLY A 33 -1.31 -14.49 -23.80
N PHE A 34 -2.30 -14.34 -22.92
CA PHE A 34 -3.45 -13.43 -23.11
C PHE A 34 -3.05 -11.96 -22.96
N THR A 35 -2.17 -11.48 -23.87
CA THR A 35 -1.58 -10.14 -23.79
C THR A 35 -2.59 -9.00 -23.91
N SER A 36 -3.74 -9.22 -24.56
CA SER A 36 -4.82 -8.24 -24.67
C SER A 36 -5.53 -8.00 -23.33
N LEU A 37 -5.69 -9.04 -22.51
CA LEU A 37 -6.34 -8.95 -21.20
C LEU A 37 -5.32 -8.68 -20.07
N VAL A 38 -4.12 -9.25 -20.18
CA VAL A 38 -3.06 -9.18 -19.16
C VAL A 38 -1.76 -8.73 -19.83
N PRO A 39 -1.63 -7.44 -20.13
CA PRO A 39 -0.44 -6.92 -20.82
C PRO A 39 0.80 -7.03 -19.94
N ASN A 40 1.93 -7.28 -20.60
CA ASN A 40 3.23 -7.14 -19.95
C ASN A 40 3.66 -5.68 -20.02
N ILE A 41 3.61 -4.98 -18.90
CA ILE A 41 4.01 -3.58 -18.79
C ILE A 41 5.32 -3.51 -18.01
N LYS A 42 6.39 -3.05 -18.65
CA LYS A 42 7.74 -2.90 -18.03
C LYS A 42 8.23 -4.19 -17.34
N GLY A 43 8.03 -5.34 -17.99
CA GLY A 43 8.48 -6.64 -17.48
C GLY A 43 7.61 -7.24 -16.35
N ALA A 44 6.46 -6.66 -16.07
CA ALA A 44 5.52 -7.17 -15.06
C ALA A 44 4.10 -7.27 -15.62
N THR A 45 3.45 -8.39 -15.31
CA THR A 45 2.06 -8.65 -15.64
C THR A 45 1.23 -8.51 -14.37
N ARG A 46 0.59 -7.36 -14.18
CA ARG A 46 -0.11 -7.02 -12.91
C ARG A 46 -1.48 -6.43 -13.13
N TRP A 47 -1.81 -6.11 -14.40
CA TRP A 47 -3.02 -5.40 -14.77
C TRP A 47 -3.97 -6.31 -15.53
N ILE A 48 -5.26 -6.10 -15.32
CA ILE A 48 -6.33 -6.67 -16.15
C ILE A 48 -6.96 -5.50 -16.92
N HIS A 49 -6.88 -5.55 -18.24
CA HIS A 49 -7.51 -4.59 -19.12
C HIS A 49 -8.87 -5.11 -19.58
N LEU A 50 -9.94 -4.39 -19.21
CA LEU A 50 -11.31 -4.66 -19.63
C LEU A 50 -11.81 -3.47 -20.46
N GLY A 51 -11.39 -3.43 -21.73
CA GLY A 51 -11.63 -2.27 -22.58
C GLY A 51 -10.96 -1.00 -22.04
N PRO A 52 -11.70 0.08 -21.75
CA PRO A 52 -11.14 1.32 -21.23
C PRO A 52 -10.75 1.25 -19.75
N LEU A 53 -11.16 0.21 -19.04
CA LEU A 53 -10.89 0.05 -17.62
C LEU A 53 -9.67 -0.85 -17.38
N SER A 54 -8.73 -0.35 -16.60
CA SER A 54 -7.56 -1.11 -16.14
C SER A 54 -7.67 -1.34 -14.64
N ILE A 55 -7.70 -2.60 -14.23
CA ILE A 55 -7.78 -2.98 -12.82
C ILE A 55 -6.48 -3.66 -12.42
N GLN A 56 -5.93 -3.23 -11.27
CA GLN A 56 -4.77 -3.88 -10.66
C GLN A 56 -5.24 -4.69 -9.44
N PRO A 57 -5.36 -6.02 -9.53
CA PRO A 57 -5.87 -6.85 -8.43
C PRO A 57 -5.04 -6.76 -7.15
N SER A 58 -3.74 -6.51 -7.25
CA SER A 58 -2.88 -6.32 -6.08
C SER A 58 -3.24 -5.06 -5.26
N GLU A 59 -3.80 -4.02 -5.88
CA GLU A 59 -4.32 -2.86 -5.15
C GLU A 59 -5.56 -3.24 -4.30
N LEU A 60 -6.46 -4.03 -4.87
CA LEU A 60 -7.64 -4.51 -4.16
C LEU A 60 -7.28 -5.49 -3.04
N SER A 61 -6.20 -6.27 -3.20
CA SER A 61 -5.78 -7.26 -2.23
C SER A 61 -5.45 -6.68 -0.85
N LYS A 62 -4.94 -5.45 -0.78
CA LYS A 62 -4.64 -4.75 0.49
C LYS A 62 -5.90 -4.57 1.34
N TYR A 63 -7.02 -4.21 0.73
CA TYR A 63 -8.28 -4.00 1.43
C TYR A 63 -9.04 -5.30 1.67
N ALA A 64 -8.96 -6.25 0.74
CA ALA A 64 -9.55 -7.57 0.90
C ALA A 64 -8.96 -8.32 2.11
N ILE A 65 -7.62 -8.23 2.30
CA ILE A 65 -6.96 -8.84 3.46
C ILE A 65 -7.36 -8.17 4.77
N VAL A 66 -7.52 -6.84 4.79
CA VAL A 66 -7.99 -6.10 5.97
C VAL A 66 -9.37 -6.58 6.40
N ILE A 67 -10.32 -6.69 5.45
CA ILE A 67 -11.69 -7.15 5.73
C ILE A 67 -11.69 -8.60 6.21
N ALA A 68 -10.90 -9.47 5.57
CA ALA A 68 -10.79 -10.88 5.93
C ALA A 68 -10.19 -11.07 7.32
N LEU A 69 -9.07 -10.41 7.62
CA LEU A 69 -8.40 -10.49 8.92
C LEU A 69 -9.26 -9.91 10.04
N ALA A 70 -9.88 -8.73 9.84
CA ALA A 70 -10.77 -8.13 10.83
C ALA A 70 -11.92 -9.09 11.18
N THR A 71 -12.51 -9.75 10.16
CA THR A 71 -13.57 -10.73 10.35
C THR A 71 -13.10 -11.98 11.09
N LEU A 72 -11.92 -12.50 10.73
CA LEU A 72 -11.38 -13.72 11.31
C LEU A 72 -10.94 -13.51 12.76
N MET A 73 -10.28 -12.38 13.05
CA MET A 73 -9.82 -12.02 14.39
C MET A 73 -11.01 -11.73 15.32
N ASP A 74 -12.05 -11.05 14.82
CA ASP A 74 -13.24 -10.81 15.61
C ASP A 74 -14.00 -12.12 15.97
N LYS A 75 -14.02 -13.11 15.07
CA LYS A 75 -14.61 -14.45 15.35
C LYS A 75 -13.77 -15.29 16.30
N ARG A 76 -12.45 -15.09 16.37
CA ARG A 76 -11.51 -15.93 17.13
C ARG A 76 -10.75 -15.16 18.20
N LYS A 77 -11.43 -14.23 18.90
CA LYS A 77 -10.81 -13.34 19.91
C LYS A 77 -9.97 -14.07 20.96
N SER A 78 -10.46 -15.20 21.47
CA SER A 78 -9.78 -15.96 22.51
C SER A 78 -8.46 -16.61 22.08
N LYS A 79 -8.22 -16.78 20.78
CA LYS A 79 -7.04 -17.46 20.24
C LYS A 79 -5.91 -16.51 19.79
N ILE A 80 -6.10 -15.19 19.88
CA ILE A 80 -5.17 -14.19 19.33
C ILE A 80 -3.81 -14.23 20.03
N VAL A 81 -3.77 -14.52 21.33
CA VAL A 81 -2.54 -14.55 22.13
C VAL A 81 -1.70 -15.79 21.84
N ASP A 82 -2.31 -16.89 21.42
CA ASP A 82 -1.63 -18.13 21.13
C ASP A 82 -0.95 -18.09 19.75
N PHE A 83 0.30 -18.51 19.68
CA PHE A 83 1.07 -18.44 18.44
C PHE A 83 0.55 -19.41 17.38
N LYS A 84 0.31 -20.68 17.75
CA LYS A 84 -0.07 -21.73 16.78
C LYS A 84 -1.51 -21.60 16.30
N SER A 85 -2.47 -21.41 17.24
CA SER A 85 -3.91 -21.40 16.91
C SER A 85 -4.42 -20.01 16.52
N GLY A 86 -3.66 -18.94 16.79
CA GLY A 86 -3.99 -17.55 16.50
C GLY A 86 -3.05 -16.93 15.48
N VAL A 87 -1.87 -16.49 15.93
CA VAL A 87 -0.93 -15.69 15.11
C VAL A 87 -0.60 -16.38 13.79
N LEU A 88 -0.26 -17.68 13.81
CA LEU A 88 0.10 -18.43 12.59
C LEU A 88 -1.06 -18.54 11.59
N VAL A 89 -2.30 -18.64 12.06
CA VAL A 89 -3.49 -18.69 11.19
C VAL A 89 -3.69 -17.35 10.50
N TYR A 90 -3.58 -16.22 11.23
CA TYR A 90 -3.72 -14.88 10.64
C TYR A 90 -2.58 -14.55 9.68
N LEU A 91 -1.34 -14.92 10.05
CA LEU A 91 -0.19 -14.84 9.16
C LEU A 91 -0.38 -15.68 7.90
N GLY A 92 -0.90 -16.89 8.03
CA GLY A 92 -1.19 -17.77 6.90
C GLY A 92 -2.16 -17.14 5.90
N VAL A 93 -3.25 -16.50 6.38
CA VAL A 93 -4.20 -15.79 5.52
C VAL A 93 -3.54 -14.59 4.83
N GLY A 94 -2.70 -13.82 5.55
CA GLY A 94 -1.94 -12.71 4.97
C GLY A 94 -0.88 -13.18 3.97
N ALA A 95 -0.07 -14.15 4.36
CA ALA A 95 1.03 -14.69 3.56
C ALA A 95 0.53 -15.34 2.26
N PHE A 96 -0.59 -16.04 2.29
CA PHE A 96 -1.17 -16.67 1.11
C PHE A 96 -1.50 -15.65 0.02
N MET A 97 -2.10 -14.51 0.39
CA MET A 97 -2.35 -13.41 -0.54
C MET A 97 -1.04 -12.72 -0.96
N ALA A 98 -0.14 -12.49 0.00
CA ALA A 98 1.14 -11.83 -0.21
C ALA A 98 2.05 -12.61 -1.18
N ILE A 99 2.08 -13.94 -1.09
CA ILE A 99 2.84 -14.82 -2.00
C ILE A 99 2.34 -14.68 -3.44
N LEU A 100 1.03 -14.64 -3.68
CA LEU A 100 0.50 -14.44 -5.04
C LEU A 100 0.93 -13.09 -5.62
N VAL A 101 0.92 -12.04 -4.81
CA VAL A 101 1.38 -10.71 -5.21
C VAL A 101 2.89 -10.70 -5.44
N LEU A 102 3.67 -11.43 -4.63
CA LEU A 102 5.12 -11.57 -4.79
C LEU A 102 5.47 -12.28 -6.10
N LEU A 103 4.72 -13.33 -6.47
CA LEU A 103 4.89 -14.07 -7.72
C LEU A 103 4.59 -13.21 -8.96
N GLN A 104 3.83 -12.11 -8.82
CA GLN A 104 3.64 -11.07 -9.83
C GLN A 104 4.77 -10.01 -9.82
N ASN A 105 5.90 -10.30 -9.18
CA ASN A 105 7.06 -9.39 -9.01
C ASN A 105 6.75 -8.08 -8.25
N SER A 106 5.74 -8.06 -7.37
CA SER A 106 5.36 -6.88 -6.58
C SER A 106 5.78 -7.00 -5.12
N LEU A 107 7.09 -6.86 -4.85
CA LEU A 107 7.63 -6.93 -3.49
C LEU A 107 7.01 -5.86 -2.56
N SER A 108 6.80 -4.67 -3.07
CA SER A 108 6.32 -3.53 -2.26
C SER A 108 4.90 -3.73 -1.75
N VAL A 109 3.98 -4.20 -2.61
CA VAL A 109 2.61 -4.51 -2.16
C VAL A 109 2.61 -5.72 -1.21
N THR A 110 3.50 -6.69 -1.44
CA THR A 110 3.72 -7.82 -0.53
C THR A 110 4.12 -7.34 0.88
N ILE A 111 5.07 -6.39 0.95
CA ILE A 111 5.49 -5.78 2.22
C ILE A 111 4.32 -5.06 2.90
N ILE A 112 3.51 -4.30 2.14
CA ILE A 112 2.32 -3.61 2.70
C ILE A 112 1.34 -4.63 3.29
N ILE A 113 1.00 -5.70 2.56
CA ILE A 113 0.07 -6.75 3.03
C ILE A 113 0.59 -7.37 4.33
N MET A 114 1.86 -7.73 4.38
CA MET A 114 2.45 -8.37 5.56
C MET A 114 2.57 -7.40 6.73
N ALA A 115 2.99 -6.16 6.51
CA ALA A 115 3.07 -5.14 7.54
C ALA A 115 1.69 -4.83 8.15
N VAL A 116 0.66 -4.65 7.31
CA VAL A 116 -0.73 -4.47 7.76
C VAL A 116 -1.22 -5.69 8.54
N THR A 117 -0.91 -6.91 8.08
CA THR A 117 -1.25 -8.14 8.80
C THR A 117 -0.63 -8.14 10.21
N LEU A 118 0.64 -7.78 10.35
CA LEU A 118 1.34 -7.72 11.64
C LEU A 118 0.77 -6.64 12.55
N ILE A 119 0.49 -5.45 12.02
CA ILE A 119 -0.16 -4.36 12.78
C ILE A 119 -1.52 -4.80 13.29
N MET A 120 -2.33 -5.43 12.45
CA MET A 120 -3.66 -5.91 12.85
C MET A 120 -3.57 -7.00 13.93
N ILE A 121 -2.62 -7.94 13.84
CA ILE A 121 -2.37 -8.96 14.87
C ILE A 121 -2.01 -8.29 16.20
N TYR A 122 -1.14 -7.29 16.19
CA TYR A 122 -0.74 -6.56 17.39
C TYR A 122 -1.93 -5.82 18.02
N VAL A 123 -2.67 -5.04 17.24
CA VAL A 123 -3.84 -4.28 17.73
C VAL A 123 -4.97 -5.21 18.19
N ALA A 124 -5.07 -6.40 17.63
CA ALA A 124 -6.02 -7.41 18.09
C ALA A 124 -5.67 -8.01 19.46
N GLY A 125 -4.45 -7.77 19.99
CA GLY A 125 -3.97 -8.28 21.28
C GLY A 125 -2.92 -9.39 21.14
N GLY A 126 -2.30 -9.56 19.98
CA GLY A 126 -1.17 -10.46 19.78
C GLY A 126 0.06 -10.01 20.57
N LYS A 127 0.85 -10.96 21.07
CA LYS A 127 2.09 -10.66 21.82
C LYS A 127 3.09 -9.93 20.92
N PHE A 128 3.66 -8.82 21.41
CA PHE A 128 4.68 -8.05 20.68
C PHE A 128 5.87 -8.92 20.25
N SER A 129 6.33 -9.85 21.10
CA SER A 129 7.42 -10.76 20.75
C SER A 129 7.13 -11.58 19.48
N HIS A 130 5.92 -12.10 19.34
CA HIS A 130 5.55 -12.87 18.12
C HIS A 130 5.57 -11.99 16.88
N VAL A 131 4.98 -10.79 16.97
CA VAL A 131 4.92 -9.83 15.86
C VAL A 131 6.33 -9.37 15.46
N PHE A 132 7.17 -9.06 16.45
CA PHE A 132 8.54 -8.64 16.23
C PHE A 132 9.39 -9.74 15.57
N THR A 133 9.32 -10.97 16.10
CA THR A 133 10.07 -12.11 15.53
C THR A 133 9.68 -12.35 14.08
N VAL A 134 8.38 -12.38 13.78
CA VAL A 134 7.90 -12.56 12.39
C VAL A 134 8.29 -11.38 11.51
N GLY A 135 8.25 -10.15 12.04
CA GLY A 135 8.72 -8.95 11.33
C GLY A 135 10.20 -9.04 10.94
N VAL A 136 11.06 -9.43 11.88
CA VAL A 136 12.50 -9.63 11.62
C VAL A 136 12.73 -10.73 10.59
N MET A 137 12.05 -11.88 10.72
CA MET A 137 12.11 -12.95 9.70
C MET A 137 11.64 -12.48 8.33
N GLY A 138 10.60 -11.65 8.27
CA GLY A 138 10.10 -11.05 7.04
C GLY A 138 11.13 -10.13 6.38
N VAL A 139 11.83 -9.30 7.17
CA VAL A 139 12.93 -8.43 6.67
C VAL A 139 14.08 -9.28 6.12
N ILE A 140 14.51 -10.32 6.84
CA ILE A 140 15.57 -11.25 6.38
C ILE A 140 15.13 -11.91 5.07
N GLY A 141 13.88 -12.38 4.98
CA GLY A 141 13.33 -12.97 3.76
C GLY A 141 13.27 -11.99 2.59
N ALA A 142 12.90 -10.73 2.83
CA ALA A 142 12.88 -9.68 1.81
C ALA A 142 14.30 -9.38 1.30
N ILE A 143 15.29 -9.30 2.18
CA ILE A 143 16.70 -9.14 1.80
C ILE A 143 17.15 -10.32 0.94
N GLY A 144 16.91 -11.55 1.35
CA GLY A 144 17.22 -12.74 0.57
C GLY A 144 16.55 -12.74 -0.81
N TYR A 145 15.29 -12.29 -0.89
CA TYR A 145 14.58 -12.15 -2.15
C TYR A 145 15.18 -11.07 -3.07
N ILE A 146 15.64 -9.95 -2.52
CA ILE A 146 16.32 -8.89 -3.29
C ILE A 146 17.60 -9.44 -3.91
N PHE A 147 18.40 -10.18 -3.14
CA PHE A 147 19.67 -10.73 -3.61
C PHE A 147 19.52 -12.00 -4.47
N SER A 148 18.32 -12.55 -4.66
CA SER A 148 18.09 -13.79 -5.43
C SER A 148 18.22 -13.62 -6.94
N THR A 149 18.16 -12.40 -7.49
CA THR A 149 18.30 -12.13 -8.93
C THR A 149 19.17 -10.91 -9.20
N SER A 150 19.94 -10.93 -10.30
CA SER A 150 20.81 -9.83 -10.73
C SER A 150 20.04 -8.51 -10.90
N PHE A 151 18.86 -8.57 -11.52
CA PHE A 151 18.01 -7.38 -11.75
C PHE A 151 17.57 -6.69 -10.44
N ARG A 152 17.10 -7.46 -9.44
CA ARG A 152 16.67 -6.89 -8.14
C ARG A 152 17.87 -6.37 -7.35
N ARG A 153 18.98 -7.11 -7.38
CA ARG A 153 20.24 -6.70 -6.76
C ARG A 153 20.75 -5.40 -7.37
N ALA A 154 20.77 -5.28 -8.71
CA ALA A 154 21.18 -4.05 -9.38
C ALA A 154 20.33 -2.85 -8.94
N ARG A 155 18.99 -3.01 -8.89
CA ARG A 155 18.07 -1.97 -8.42
C ARG A 155 18.35 -1.55 -6.96
N PHE A 156 18.71 -2.48 -6.10
CA PHE A 156 19.08 -2.18 -4.72
C PHE A 156 20.43 -1.49 -4.61
N LEU A 157 21.42 -1.91 -5.38
CA LEU A 157 22.75 -1.27 -5.39
C LEU A 157 22.70 0.13 -5.97
N ASN A 158 21.93 0.34 -7.04
CA ASN A 158 21.72 1.66 -7.62
C ASN A 158 20.95 2.63 -6.70
N PHE A 159 20.19 2.11 -5.75
CA PHE A 159 19.63 2.98 -4.71
C PHE A 159 20.70 3.54 -3.77
N LEU A 160 21.76 2.78 -3.46
CA LEU A 160 22.86 3.24 -2.61
C LEU A 160 23.74 4.28 -3.32
N ASP A 161 23.92 4.12 -4.64
CA ASP A 161 24.62 5.09 -5.48
C ASP A 161 23.93 5.20 -6.85
N PRO A 162 22.89 6.04 -6.97
CA PRO A 162 22.12 6.17 -8.20
C PRO A 162 22.90 6.76 -9.37
N TRP A 163 24.03 7.40 -9.10
CA TRP A 163 24.88 8.05 -10.11
C TRP A 163 25.71 7.07 -10.93
N GLN A 164 25.91 5.83 -10.46
CA GLN A 164 26.64 4.81 -11.21
C GLN A 164 25.91 4.39 -12.50
N ASP A 165 24.56 4.49 -12.51
CA ASP A 165 23.74 4.19 -13.68
C ASP A 165 22.66 5.27 -13.84
N ALA A 166 23.11 6.46 -14.18
CA ALA A 166 22.26 7.63 -14.27
C ALA A 166 21.27 7.61 -15.45
N THR A 167 21.46 6.71 -16.41
CA THR A 167 20.68 6.67 -17.67
C THR A 167 19.59 5.60 -17.67
N ASP A 168 19.62 4.60 -16.78
CA ASP A 168 18.64 3.50 -16.71
C ASP A 168 18.00 3.41 -15.32
N VAL A 169 18.52 2.59 -14.44
CA VAL A 169 17.86 2.26 -13.14
C VAL A 169 17.89 3.44 -12.17
N GLY A 170 18.97 4.25 -12.17
CA GLY A 170 19.12 5.44 -11.33
C GLY A 170 18.36 6.67 -11.85
N TYR A 171 17.99 6.68 -13.13
CA TYR A 171 17.44 7.86 -13.82
C TYR A 171 16.24 8.48 -13.08
N GLN A 172 15.24 7.69 -12.74
CA GLN A 172 14.03 8.18 -12.08
C GLN A 172 14.33 8.79 -10.70
N LEU A 173 15.21 8.15 -9.93
CA LEU A 173 15.57 8.62 -8.60
C LEU A 173 16.37 9.93 -8.67
N ILE A 174 17.35 10.02 -9.56
CA ILE A 174 18.16 11.22 -9.75
C ILE A 174 17.27 12.41 -10.11
N HIS A 175 16.36 12.24 -11.07
CA HIS A 175 15.45 13.32 -11.47
C HIS A 175 14.42 13.66 -10.38
N SER A 176 14.03 12.71 -9.55
CA SER A 176 13.25 12.99 -8.34
C SER A 176 14.03 13.87 -7.35
N LEU A 177 15.30 13.57 -7.11
CA LEU A 177 16.16 14.37 -6.24
C LEU A 177 16.42 15.76 -6.82
N TYR A 178 16.60 15.89 -8.15
CA TYR A 178 16.69 17.19 -8.81
C TYR A 178 15.40 18.00 -8.66
N ALA A 179 14.22 17.38 -8.80
CA ALA A 179 12.95 18.04 -8.57
C ALA A 179 12.87 18.63 -7.16
N ILE A 180 13.16 17.79 -6.14
CA ILE A 180 13.15 18.21 -4.74
C ILE A 180 14.18 19.34 -4.50
N GLY A 181 15.40 19.20 -5.01
CA GLY A 181 16.46 20.18 -4.83
C GLY A 181 16.18 21.51 -5.52
N SER A 182 15.63 21.48 -6.74
CA SER A 182 15.29 22.71 -7.49
C SER A 182 14.09 23.46 -6.91
N GLY A 183 13.18 22.76 -6.20
CA GLY A 183 12.04 23.39 -5.54
C GLY A 183 12.41 24.36 -4.42
N GLY A 184 13.55 24.19 -3.77
CA GLY A 184 13.97 25.06 -2.67
C GLY A 184 12.93 25.18 -1.57
N PHE A 185 12.81 26.37 -0.98
CA PHE A 185 11.88 26.58 0.14
C PHE A 185 10.46 26.91 -0.32
N PHE A 186 10.29 27.66 -1.40
CA PHE A 186 9.01 28.19 -1.89
C PHE A 186 8.54 27.60 -3.22
N GLY A 187 9.36 26.77 -3.88
CA GLY A 187 9.06 26.20 -5.18
C GLY A 187 9.38 27.10 -6.37
N VAL A 188 9.35 26.51 -7.55
CA VAL A 188 9.54 27.22 -8.82
C VAL A 188 8.22 27.84 -9.34
N GLY A 189 7.09 27.55 -8.71
CA GLY A 189 5.75 27.96 -9.10
C GLY A 189 4.91 26.85 -9.69
N LEU A 190 3.60 26.93 -9.48
CA LEU A 190 2.65 25.92 -9.96
C LEU A 190 2.68 25.81 -11.50
N GLY A 191 2.79 24.59 -12.01
CA GLY A 191 2.87 24.30 -13.43
C GLY A 191 4.26 24.49 -14.05
N GLN A 192 5.26 25.01 -13.30
CA GLN A 192 6.60 25.35 -13.82
C GLN A 192 7.64 24.23 -13.61
N SER A 193 7.24 23.05 -13.20
CA SER A 193 8.15 21.92 -13.03
C SER A 193 8.80 21.54 -14.36
N LYS A 194 10.13 21.60 -14.41
CA LYS A 194 10.96 21.16 -15.55
C LYS A 194 11.05 19.63 -15.57
N GLN A 195 11.14 19.02 -14.41
CA GLN A 195 11.31 17.57 -14.30
C GLN A 195 10.05 16.83 -14.79
N LYS A 196 8.86 17.37 -14.54
CA LYS A 196 7.59 16.85 -15.05
C LYS A 196 7.51 16.87 -16.58
N ALA A 197 7.98 17.93 -17.21
CA ALA A 197 7.80 18.15 -18.64
C ALA A 197 8.82 17.38 -19.51
N LEU A 198 10.05 17.16 -19.00
CA LEU A 198 11.18 16.76 -19.84
C LEU A 198 11.88 15.47 -19.40
N TYR A 199 11.80 15.08 -18.11
CA TYR A 199 12.74 14.11 -17.58
C TYR A 199 12.10 12.92 -16.86
N ILE A 200 11.10 13.10 -15.98
CA ILE A 200 10.53 11.99 -15.21
C ILE A 200 9.50 11.22 -16.07
N PRO A 201 9.74 9.94 -16.38
CA PRO A 201 8.72 9.10 -17.02
C PRO A 201 7.51 8.90 -16.08
N GLU A 202 6.30 9.16 -16.56
CA GLU A 202 5.05 9.02 -15.78
C GLU A 202 5.07 9.82 -14.46
N PRO A 203 5.33 11.14 -14.51
CA PRO A 203 5.56 11.97 -13.32
C PRO A 203 4.35 12.05 -12.39
N TYR A 204 3.13 11.77 -12.92
CA TYR A 204 1.88 11.83 -12.17
C TYR A 204 1.59 10.56 -11.33
N ASN A 205 2.38 9.51 -11.50
CA ASN A 205 2.20 8.23 -10.80
C ASN A 205 3.03 8.20 -9.51
N ASP A 206 4.18 7.54 -9.53
CA ASP A 206 4.96 7.20 -8.34
C ASP A 206 5.77 8.37 -7.79
N PHE A 207 6.11 9.34 -8.66
CA PHE A 207 6.98 10.48 -8.36
C PHE A 207 6.24 11.81 -8.25
N ILE A 208 4.90 11.81 -8.19
CA ILE A 208 4.10 13.04 -8.10
C ILE A 208 4.51 13.93 -6.92
N PHE A 209 4.94 13.34 -5.81
CA PHE A 209 5.32 14.10 -4.63
C PHE A 209 6.60 14.92 -4.85
N SER A 210 7.59 14.41 -5.60
CA SER A 210 8.77 15.22 -5.97
C SER A 210 8.42 16.40 -6.89
N ILE A 211 7.47 16.21 -7.83
CA ILE A 211 6.95 17.28 -8.66
C ILE A 211 6.24 18.36 -7.83
N ILE A 212 5.43 17.96 -6.85
CA ILE A 212 4.77 18.89 -5.96
C ILE A 212 5.79 19.70 -5.17
N ILE A 213 6.86 19.07 -4.66
CA ILE A 213 7.94 19.78 -3.97
C ILE A 213 8.67 20.71 -4.93
N GLU A 214 8.93 20.32 -6.19
CA GLU A 214 9.52 21.23 -7.18
C GLU A 214 8.66 22.48 -7.37
N GLU A 215 7.34 22.31 -7.53
CA GLU A 215 6.42 23.42 -7.81
C GLU A 215 6.11 24.30 -6.60
N THR A 216 5.98 23.70 -5.40
CA THR A 216 5.49 24.41 -4.17
C THR A 216 6.56 24.55 -3.10
N GLY A 217 7.74 24.00 -3.31
CA GLY A 217 8.87 24.02 -2.39
C GLY A 217 8.70 23.09 -1.18
N PHE A 218 9.65 23.21 -0.26
CA PHE A 218 9.65 22.48 1.00
C PHE A 218 8.36 22.72 1.80
N LEU A 219 7.85 23.97 1.81
CA LEU A 219 6.61 24.31 2.54
C LEU A 219 5.39 23.56 2.00
N GLY A 220 5.26 23.45 0.68
CA GLY A 220 4.15 22.71 0.07
C GLY A 220 4.23 21.22 0.36
N GLY A 221 5.45 20.63 0.28
CA GLY A 221 5.68 19.24 0.67
C GLY A 221 5.31 18.97 2.13
N MET A 222 5.75 19.83 3.05
CA MET A 222 5.44 19.73 4.48
C MET A 222 3.95 19.91 4.77
N LEU A 223 3.27 20.81 4.06
CA LEU A 223 1.82 20.96 4.19
C LEU A 223 1.10 19.64 3.83
N ILE A 224 1.46 19.00 2.73
CA ILE A 224 0.85 17.74 2.31
C ILE A 224 1.10 16.64 3.36
N ILE A 225 2.35 16.48 3.81
CA ILE A 225 2.67 15.51 4.87
C ILE A 225 1.85 15.80 6.12
N SER A 226 1.73 17.06 6.53
CA SER A 226 0.93 17.45 7.70
C SER A 226 -0.54 17.08 7.57
N LEU A 227 -1.15 17.28 6.39
CA LEU A 227 -2.52 16.87 6.11
C LEU A 227 -2.69 15.34 6.21
N PHE A 228 -1.73 14.56 5.71
CA PHE A 228 -1.74 13.11 5.89
C PHE A 228 -1.61 12.70 7.36
N LEU A 229 -0.74 13.35 8.13
CA LEU A 229 -0.60 13.05 9.56
C LEU A 229 -1.92 13.34 10.31
N VAL A 230 -2.60 14.43 9.99
CA VAL A 230 -3.92 14.73 10.54
C VAL A 230 -4.95 13.67 10.14
N LEU A 231 -4.96 13.25 8.88
CA LEU A 231 -5.85 12.17 8.38
C LEU A 231 -5.59 10.85 9.11
N ILE A 232 -4.33 10.46 9.26
CA ILE A 232 -3.92 9.23 9.95
C ILE A 232 -4.31 9.31 11.43
N ALA A 233 -4.03 10.43 12.10
CA ALA A 233 -4.41 10.65 13.51
C ALA A 233 -5.94 10.59 13.71
N ALA A 234 -6.70 11.21 12.81
CA ALA A 234 -8.17 11.13 12.82
C ALA A 234 -8.65 9.68 12.63
N GLY A 235 -8.05 8.94 11.71
CA GLY A 235 -8.38 7.53 11.47
C GLY A 235 -8.02 6.61 12.65
N ILE A 236 -6.89 6.85 13.32
CA ILE A 236 -6.51 6.15 14.56
C ILE A 236 -7.54 6.45 15.67
N ASN A 237 -7.96 7.71 15.81
CA ASN A 237 -9.00 8.07 16.78
C ASN A 237 -10.32 7.35 16.50
N VAL A 238 -10.71 7.21 15.23
CA VAL A 238 -11.88 6.39 14.83
C VAL A 238 -11.70 4.93 15.24
N ALA A 239 -10.52 4.36 15.04
CA ALA A 239 -10.24 2.97 15.43
C ALA A 239 -10.31 2.78 16.96
N ILE A 240 -9.76 3.72 17.73
CA ILE A 240 -9.79 3.67 19.21
C ILE A 240 -11.25 3.78 19.74
N LYS A 241 -12.04 4.68 19.15
CA LYS A 241 -13.43 4.93 19.55
C LYS A 241 -14.44 3.94 18.93
N ALA A 242 -13.98 2.99 18.12
CA ALA A 242 -14.87 1.99 17.52
C ALA A 242 -15.52 1.11 18.60
N LYS A 243 -16.84 0.90 18.48
CA LYS A 243 -17.68 0.18 19.47
C LYS A 243 -17.31 -1.28 19.63
N ASP A 244 -16.89 -1.92 18.55
CA ASP A 244 -16.63 -3.34 18.50
C ASP A 244 -15.23 -3.62 17.94
N MET A 245 -14.75 -4.81 18.21
CA MET A 245 -13.43 -5.24 17.77
C MET A 245 -13.32 -5.28 16.23
N TYR A 246 -14.40 -5.63 15.54
CA TYR A 246 -14.41 -5.66 14.09
C TYR A 246 -14.19 -4.29 13.49
N GLY A 247 -14.96 -3.27 13.95
CA GLY A 247 -14.80 -1.88 13.50
C GLY A 247 -13.42 -1.32 13.83
N ARG A 248 -12.88 -1.62 15.03
CA ARG A 248 -11.52 -1.23 15.43
C ARG A 248 -10.48 -1.78 14.48
N LEU A 249 -10.51 -3.08 14.21
CA LEU A 249 -9.53 -3.74 13.34
C LEU A 249 -9.67 -3.29 11.88
N LEU A 250 -10.89 -3.09 11.41
CA LEU A 250 -11.16 -2.64 10.05
C LEU A 250 -10.61 -1.22 9.83
N ALA A 251 -10.90 -0.29 10.74
CA ALA A 251 -10.36 1.08 10.68
C ALA A 251 -8.83 1.07 10.79
N THR A 252 -8.27 0.33 11.75
CA THR A 252 -6.80 0.18 11.90
C THR A 252 -6.17 -0.32 10.61
N GLY A 253 -6.68 -1.40 10.02
CA GLY A 253 -6.12 -1.97 8.80
C GLY A 253 -6.13 -1.00 7.62
N ILE A 254 -7.26 -0.31 7.39
CA ILE A 254 -7.39 0.67 6.30
C ILE A 254 -6.41 1.83 6.50
N ILE A 255 -6.36 2.41 7.69
CA ILE A 255 -5.46 3.54 7.99
C ILE A 255 -3.98 3.11 7.92
N SER A 256 -3.66 1.89 8.34
CA SER A 256 -2.29 1.34 8.19
C SER A 256 -1.88 1.20 6.73
N VAL A 257 -2.79 0.80 5.82
CA VAL A 257 -2.50 0.78 4.37
C VAL A 257 -2.13 2.19 3.90
N VAL A 258 -2.91 3.21 4.25
CA VAL A 258 -2.66 4.61 3.87
C VAL A 258 -1.33 5.11 4.43
N ALA A 259 -1.07 4.87 5.71
CA ALA A 259 0.15 5.31 6.38
C ALA A 259 1.41 4.67 5.78
N ILE A 260 1.39 3.36 5.56
CA ILE A 260 2.54 2.64 5.00
C ILE A 260 2.79 3.07 3.56
N GLN A 261 1.73 3.24 2.73
CA GLN A 261 1.89 3.72 1.36
C GLN A 261 2.50 5.13 1.31
N LEU A 262 2.04 6.04 2.17
CA LEU A 262 2.62 7.37 2.30
C LEU A 262 4.11 7.31 2.64
N ILE A 263 4.46 6.55 3.71
CA ILE A 263 5.84 6.41 4.17
C ILE A 263 6.73 5.85 3.04
N ILE A 264 6.29 4.80 2.36
CA ILE A 264 7.06 4.20 1.27
C ILE A 264 7.23 5.17 0.12
N ASN A 265 6.17 5.88 -0.31
CA ASN A 265 6.26 6.83 -1.42
C ASN A 265 7.21 7.98 -1.09
N VAL A 266 7.07 8.61 0.09
CA VAL A 266 7.98 9.68 0.54
C VAL A 266 9.42 9.16 0.62
N ALA A 267 9.65 7.97 1.19
CA ALA A 267 10.98 7.39 1.29
C ALA A 267 11.62 7.11 -0.08
N VAL A 268 10.82 6.68 -1.06
CA VAL A 268 11.30 6.44 -2.43
C VAL A 268 11.71 7.75 -3.10
N VAL A 269 10.84 8.76 -3.11
CA VAL A 269 11.12 10.02 -3.83
C VAL A 269 12.25 10.82 -3.21
N THR A 270 12.48 10.67 -1.90
CA THR A 270 13.61 11.29 -1.18
C THR A 270 14.91 10.48 -1.25
N GLY A 271 14.93 9.36 -1.98
CA GLY A 271 16.11 8.50 -2.06
C GLY A 271 16.44 7.77 -0.75
N SER A 272 15.49 7.62 0.17
CA SER A 272 15.68 6.88 1.43
C SER A 272 15.32 5.39 1.31
N MET A 273 14.73 4.98 0.18
CA MET A 273 14.33 3.61 -0.11
C MET A 273 14.45 3.33 -1.62
N PRO A 274 14.75 2.09 -2.06
CA PRO A 274 14.77 1.73 -3.48
C PRO A 274 13.45 2.04 -4.19
N VAL A 275 13.51 2.39 -5.48
CA VAL A 275 12.33 2.68 -6.29
C VAL A 275 11.37 1.49 -6.32
N THR A 276 10.11 1.70 -5.92
CA THR A 276 9.13 0.63 -5.70
C THR A 276 7.88 0.70 -6.56
N GLY A 277 7.56 1.84 -7.15
CA GLY A 277 6.34 2.02 -7.96
C GLY A 277 5.05 2.01 -7.13
N ILE A 278 5.08 2.46 -5.88
CA ILE A 278 3.89 2.62 -5.04
C ILE A 278 3.37 4.05 -5.18
N PRO A 279 2.10 4.22 -5.62
CA PRO A 279 1.52 5.54 -5.77
C PRO A 279 1.28 6.19 -4.40
N MET A 280 1.38 7.52 -4.35
CA MET A 280 0.99 8.31 -3.17
C MET A 280 -0.53 8.27 -3.00
N PRO A 281 -1.05 7.90 -1.81
CA PRO A 281 -2.47 7.83 -1.57
C PRO A 281 -3.19 9.16 -1.92
N PHE A 282 -4.37 9.10 -2.54
CA PHE A 282 -5.23 10.23 -2.92
C PHE A 282 -4.67 11.24 -3.93
N ILE A 283 -3.37 11.25 -4.20
CA ILE A 283 -2.71 12.27 -5.02
C ILE A 283 -2.25 11.70 -6.36
N SER A 284 -1.61 10.52 -6.34
CA SER A 284 -1.11 9.89 -7.57
C SER A 284 -2.23 9.57 -8.55
N TYR A 285 -1.93 9.75 -9.83
CA TYR A 285 -2.81 9.29 -10.90
C TYR A 285 -2.84 7.77 -10.94
N GLY A 286 -4.01 7.20 -10.65
CA GLY A 286 -4.21 5.76 -10.64
C GLY A 286 -5.70 5.45 -10.45
N GLY A 287 -6.45 5.33 -11.57
CA GLY A 287 -7.91 5.23 -11.54
C GLY A 287 -8.44 4.17 -10.57
N THR A 288 -7.91 2.96 -10.60
CA THR A 288 -8.38 1.88 -9.72
C THR A 288 -7.90 2.03 -8.29
N SER A 289 -6.67 2.50 -8.05
CA SER A 289 -6.14 2.73 -6.70
C SER A 289 -6.96 3.80 -5.98
N MET A 290 -7.32 4.90 -6.69
CA MET A 290 -8.15 5.98 -6.14
C MET A 290 -9.54 5.47 -5.74
N VAL A 291 -10.20 4.69 -6.59
CA VAL A 291 -11.53 4.13 -6.30
C VAL A 291 -11.48 3.25 -5.05
N PHE A 292 -10.49 2.38 -4.92
CA PHE A 292 -10.39 1.46 -3.77
C PHE A 292 -10.07 2.19 -2.47
N ILE A 293 -9.17 3.18 -2.50
CA ILE A 293 -8.83 3.94 -1.29
C ILE A 293 -10.02 4.80 -0.83
N MET A 294 -10.75 5.44 -1.76
CA MET A 294 -11.94 6.23 -1.44
C MET A 294 -13.06 5.35 -0.88
N ALA A 295 -13.28 4.15 -1.45
CA ALA A 295 -14.23 3.18 -0.92
C ALA A 295 -13.85 2.73 0.50
N ALA A 296 -12.57 2.43 0.74
CA ALA A 296 -12.05 2.05 2.05
C ALA A 296 -12.22 3.18 3.08
N MET A 297 -11.93 4.44 2.72
CA MET A 297 -12.18 5.58 3.59
C MET A 297 -13.66 5.79 3.88
N GLY A 298 -14.54 5.50 2.92
CA GLY A 298 -15.99 5.45 3.14
C GLY A 298 -16.40 4.48 4.26
N ILE A 299 -15.69 3.35 4.39
CA ILE A 299 -15.90 2.41 5.51
C ILE A 299 -15.45 3.02 6.83
N VAL A 300 -14.27 3.66 6.88
CA VAL A 300 -13.77 4.34 8.09
C VAL A 300 -14.74 5.43 8.55
N LEU A 301 -15.27 6.24 7.62
CA LEU A 301 -16.25 7.26 7.91
C LEU A 301 -17.59 6.68 8.41
N ASN A 302 -18.00 5.51 7.91
CA ASN A 302 -19.18 4.82 8.44
C ASN A 302 -18.97 4.33 9.88
N ILE A 303 -17.79 3.77 10.19
CA ILE A 303 -17.42 3.38 11.56
C ILE A 303 -17.48 4.60 12.49
N ALA A 304 -16.92 5.74 12.08
CA ALA A 304 -16.96 6.99 12.85
C ALA A 304 -18.40 7.45 13.11
N LYS A 305 -19.26 7.44 12.08
CA LYS A 305 -20.69 7.82 12.20
C LYS A 305 -21.43 6.92 13.20
N VAL A 306 -21.24 5.62 13.13
CA VAL A 306 -21.90 4.64 14.03
C VAL A 306 -21.38 4.79 15.46
N SER A 307 -20.10 5.10 15.65
CA SER A 307 -19.53 5.33 17.00
C SER A 307 -20.07 6.58 17.65
N LYS A 308 -20.15 7.72 16.92
CA LYS A 308 -20.73 8.98 17.43
C LYS A 308 -22.23 8.88 17.75
N ALA A 309 -23.00 8.15 16.96
CA ALA A 309 -24.44 8.01 17.15
C ALA A 309 -24.83 7.33 18.48
N VAL A 310 -23.85 6.75 19.19
CA VAL A 310 -24.06 6.08 20.49
C VAL A 310 -23.47 6.87 21.65
N GLU A 311 -22.44 7.70 21.43
CA GLU A 311 -22.01 8.67 22.46
C GLU A 311 -23.11 9.67 22.78
N ASN A 312 -24.03 9.91 21.83
CA ASN A 312 -25.15 10.86 21.96
C ASN A 312 -26.47 10.23 22.43
N LYS A 313 -26.49 8.93 22.79
CA LYS A 313 -27.61 8.25 23.44
C LYS A 313 -27.27 7.84 24.86
#